data_f8419f73b27e54d4165c73cb80665fb5
#
_entry.id   f8419f73b27e54d4165c73cb80665fb5
#
_cell.length_a   1.000
_cell.length_b   1.000
_cell.length_c   1.000
_cell.angle_alpha   90.00
_cell.angle_beta   90.00
_cell.angle_gamma   90.00
#
_symmetry.space_group_name_H-M   'P 1'
#
loop_
_entity.id
_entity.type
_entity.pdbx_description
1 polymer ?
#
loop_
_entity_poly.entity_id
_entity_poly.type
_entity_poly.pdbx_seq_one_letter_code
_entity_poly.pdbx_strand_id
1 'polypeptide(L)'
;VYKRQVYVWKGLRIMGLGGSIRYNNREDSFQYTEREMRRRVRKLWRKAHHVGGIDLLLTHSPAAGLNDSTDRAHKGFACFNDLMDEYEPQWFVHGHVHLNYDAKLPRVCTRGKTTVINATERYVFEIPDPDPVIQHYPFWKRWFDVK
;
A
#
# COMPACT_ATOMS: atom_id res chain seq x y z
N VAL A 1 -4.64 -18.80 -2.94
CA VAL A 1 -3.86 -17.60 -3.25
C VAL A 1 -4.27 -16.47 -2.35
N TYR A 2 -3.38 -16.04 -1.52
CA TYR A 2 -3.62 -14.97 -0.55
C TYR A 2 -3.55 -13.61 -1.25
N LYS A 3 -4.70 -13.10 -1.72
CA LYS A 3 -4.81 -11.83 -2.45
C LYS A 3 -4.82 -10.59 -1.53
N ARG A 4 -4.74 -10.81 -0.22
CA ARG A 4 -4.67 -9.76 0.83
C ARG A 4 -4.21 -10.38 2.14
N GLN A 5 -3.22 -9.80 2.79
CA GLN A 5 -2.75 -10.25 4.12
C GLN A 5 -1.93 -9.16 4.82
N VAL A 6 -1.82 -9.31 6.14
CA VAL A 6 -0.78 -8.67 6.94
C VAL A 6 0.17 -9.76 7.39
N TYR A 7 1.45 -9.54 7.18
CA TYR A 7 2.53 -10.48 7.48
C TYR A 7 3.67 -9.76 8.18
N VAL A 8 4.28 -10.39 9.16
CA VAL A 8 5.48 -9.88 9.84
C VAL A 8 6.64 -10.79 9.50
N TRP A 9 7.68 -10.23 8.91
CA TRP A 9 8.90 -10.95 8.56
C TRP A 9 10.11 -10.24 9.14
N LYS A 10 10.85 -10.92 10.00
CA LYS A 10 12.01 -10.35 10.71
C LYS A 10 11.72 -8.98 11.32
N GLY A 11 10.55 -8.77 11.90
CA GLY A 11 10.12 -7.49 12.47
C GLY A 11 9.47 -6.52 11.47
N LEU A 12 9.68 -6.66 10.16
CA LEU A 12 9.03 -5.84 9.14
C LEU A 12 7.54 -6.21 8.99
N ARG A 13 6.66 -5.24 9.18
CA ARG A 13 5.20 -5.42 9.09
C ARG A 13 4.74 -5.06 7.67
N ILE A 14 4.29 -6.05 6.93
CA ILE A 14 3.92 -5.93 5.52
C ILE A 14 2.41 -6.10 5.37
N MET A 15 1.74 -5.13 4.74
CA MET A 15 0.36 -5.29 4.28
C MET A 15 0.32 -5.48 2.77
N GLY A 16 -0.24 -6.59 2.30
CA GLY A 16 -0.40 -6.91 0.89
C GLY A 16 -1.83 -6.77 0.39
N LEU A 17 -2.05 -6.09 -0.74
CA LEU A 17 -3.36 -5.90 -1.40
C LEU A 17 -3.22 -6.05 -2.92
N GLY A 18 -3.74 -7.14 -3.47
CA GLY A 18 -3.78 -7.36 -4.92
C GLY A 18 -5.05 -6.81 -5.57
N GLY A 19 -4.96 -6.54 -6.87
CA GLY A 19 -6.06 -6.14 -7.74
C GLY A 19 -5.98 -4.69 -8.22
N SER A 20 -6.72 -4.40 -9.32
CA SER A 20 -6.78 -3.08 -9.96
C SER A 20 -8.17 -2.47 -9.87
N ILE A 21 -8.26 -1.18 -10.21
CA ILE A 21 -9.57 -0.52 -10.35
C ILE A 21 -10.37 -1.20 -11.46
N ARG A 22 -11.69 -1.27 -11.27
CA ARG A 22 -12.58 -1.88 -12.27
C ARG A 22 -12.72 -0.96 -13.49
N TYR A 23 -12.23 -1.41 -14.64
CA TYR A 23 -12.31 -0.69 -15.91
C TYR A 23 -13.12 -1.44 -16.98
N ASN A 24 -13.42 -2.73 -16.75
CA ASN A 24 -14.27 -3.54 -17.63
C ASN A 24 -15.17 -4.47 -16.81
N ASN A 25 -16.07 -5.20 -17.48
CA ASN A 25 -17.06 -6.09 -16.84
C ASN A 25 -16.64 -7.56 -16.84
N ARG A 26 -15.36 -7.89 -16.91
CA ARG A 26 -14.89 -9.28 -16.85
C ARG A 26 -15.06 -9.82 -15.42
N GLU A 27 -15.87 -10.84 -15.25
CA GLU A 27 -16.21 -11.41 -13.94
C GLU A 27 -15.01 -12.06 -13.24
N ASP A 28 -14.11 -12.72 -13.97
CA ASP A 28 -12.94 -13.41 -13.44
C ASP A 28 -11.70 -12.52 -13.24
N SER A 29 -11.87 -11.21 -13.38
CA SER A 29 -10.77 -10.28 -13.20
C SER A 29 -10.62 -9.86 -11.74
N PHE A 30 -9.38 -9.71 -11.26
CA PHE A 30 -9.09 -9.13 -9.93
C PHE A 30 -9.27 -7.62 -9.93
N GLN A 31 -10.39 -7.15 -10.46
CA GLN A 31 -10.76 -5.75 -10.55
C GLN A 31 -11.80 -5.42 -9.47
N TYR A 32 -11.60 -4.30 -8.81
CA TYR A 32 -12.42 -3.87 -7.70
C TYR A 32 -12.84 -2.41 -7.88
N THR A 33 -14.05 -2.09 -7.46
CA THR A 33 -14.45 -0.70 -7.23
C THR A 33 -13.72 -0.15 -6.01
N GLU A 34 -13.64 1.16 -5.87
CA GLU A 34 -13.11 1.82 -4.66
C GLU A 34 -13.79 1.30 -3.39
N ARG A 35 -15.12 1.12 -3.43
CA ARG A 35 -15.91 0.59 -2.30
C ARG A 35 -15.52 -0.84 -1.93
N GLU A 36 -15.28 -1.70 -2.91
CA GLU A 36 -14.85 -3.09 -2.68
C GLU A 36 -13.42 -3.13 -2.14
N MET A 37 -12.49 -2.32 -2.69
CA MET A 37 -11.14 -2.24 -2.19
C MET A 37 -11.11 -1.70 -0.76
N ARG A 38 -11.88 -0.67 -0.44
CA ARG A 38 -12.04 -0.13 0.92
C ARG A 38 -12.55 -1.18 1.92
N ARG A 39 -13.47 -2.07 1.51
CA ARG A 39 -13.91 -3.21 2.34
C ARG A 39 -12.78 -4.23 2.56
N ARG A 40 -11.92 -4.44 1.55
CA ARG A 40 -10.76 -5.34 1.66
C ARG A 40 -9.71 -4.77 2.63
N VAL A 41 -9.44 -3.47 2.55
CA VAL A 41 -8.60 -2.73 3.49
C VAL A 41 -9.11 -2.89 4.92
N ARG A 42 -10.40 -2.61 5.17
CA ARG A 42 -11.01 -2.73 6.50
C ARG A 42 -10.88 -4.12 7.14
N LYS A 43 -10.91 -5.18 6.32
CA LYS A 43 -10.70 -6.56 6.82
C LYS A 43 -9.28 -6.83 7.31
N LEU A 44 -8.29 -6.07 6.82
CA LEU A 44 -6.89 -6.15 7.27
C LEU A 44 -6.59 -5.21 8.42
N TRP A 45 -7.41 -4.20 8.62
CA TRP A 45 -7.23 -3.15 9.62
C TRP A 45 -6.97 -3.72 11.03
N ARG A 46 -7.81 -4.67 11.49
CA ARG A 46 -7.62 -5.31 12.80
C ARG A 46 -6.26 -6.01 12.93
N LYS A 47 -5.80 -6.68 11.85
CA LYS A 47 -4.50 -7.35 11.85
C LYS A 47 -3.36 -6.35 11.88
N ALA A 48 -3.46 -5.26 11.12
CA ALA A 48 -2.47 -4.19 11.13
C ALA A 48 -2.35 -3.55 12.52
N HIS A 49 -3.47 -3.25 13.17
CA HIS A 49 -3.46 -2.77 14.55
C HIS A 49 -2.87 -3.78 15.53
N HIS A 50 -3.22 -5.06 15.40
CA HIS A 50 -2.70 -6.11 16.27
C HIS A 50 -1.17 -6.24 16.23
N VAL A 51 -0.57 -6.07 15.04
CA VAL A 51 0.89 -6.10 14.88
C VAL A 51 1.56 -4.73 15.10
N GLY A 52 0.80 -3.71 15.49
CA GLY A 52 1.34 -2.39 15.83
C GLY A 52 1.56 -1.46 14.64
N GLY A 53 0.98 -1.74 13.46
CA GLY A 53 1.04 -0.86 12.29
C GLY A 53 1.52 -1.55 11.02
N ILE A 54 2.00 -0.75 10.06
CA ILE A 54 2.50 -1.18 8.75
C ILE A 54 3.79 -0.43 8.48
N ASP A 55 4.86 -1.14 8.07
CA ASP A 55 6.12 -0.56 7.63
C ASP A 55 6.20 -0.52 6.11
N LEU A 56 5.65 -1.56 5.45
CA LEU A 56 5.59 -1.70 4.01
C LEU A 56 4.16 -1.99 3.55
N LEU A 57 3.61 -1.10 2.75
CA LEU A 57 2.38 -1.34 1.99
C LEU A 57 2.77 -1.84 0.60
N LEU A 58 2.38 -3.08 0.27
CA LEU A 58 2.65 -3.72 -1.02
C LEU A 58 1.36 -3.94 -1.78
N THR A 59 1.18 -3.30 -2.93
CA THR A 59 -0.04 -3.41 -3.72
C THR A 59 0.24 -3.73 -5.19
N HIS A 60 -0.79 -4.17 -5.91
CA HIS A 60 -0.69 -4.27 -7.38
C HIS A 60 -0.87 -2.89 -8.01
N SER A 61 -1.91 -2.16 -7.65
CA SER A 61 -2.22 -0.83 -8.19
C SER A 61 -1.65 0.30 -7.36
N PRO A 62 -1.42 1.48 -7.95
CA PRO A 62 -1.00 2.69 -7.25
C PRO A 62 -2.10 3.25 -6.34
N ALA A 63 -1.75 4.26 -5.55
CA ALA A 63 -2.70 5.14 -4.89
C ALA A 63 -3.15 6.26 -5.85
N ALA A 64 -4.38 6.75 -5.69
CA ALA A 64 -4.92 7.81 -6.53
C ALA A 64 -4.07 9.09 -6.45
N GLY A 65 -3.65 9.62 -7.58
CA GLY A 65 -2.82 10.81 -7.69
C GLY A 65 -1.34 10.60 -7.39
N LEU A 66 -0.90 9.35 -7.16
CA LEU A 66 0.51 9.02 -6.88
C LEU A 66 0.99 7.92 -7.83
N ASN A 67 1.77 8.29 -8.82
CA ASN A 67 2.28 7.37 -9.86
C ASN A 67 1.18 6.61 -10.61
N ASP A 68 -0.07 7.10 -10.57
CA ASP A 68 -1.19 6.57 -11.34
C ASP A 68 -1.35 7.32 -12.68
N SER A 69 -2.15 6.76 -13.58
CA SER A 69 -2.48 7.39 -14.86
C SER A 69 -3.92 7.90 -14.86
N THR A 70 -4.20 8.83 -15.75
CA THR A 70 -5.55 9.39 -15.96
C THR A 70 -6.48 8.42 -16.70
N ASP A 71 -5.93 7.37 -17.33
CA ASP A 71 -6.76 6.38 -18.00
C ASP A 71 -7.46 5.45 -17.00
N ARG A 72 -8.61 4.88 -17.42
CA ARG A 72 -9.47 4.09 -16.54
C ARG A 72 -8.80 2.82 -15.99
N ALA A 73 -7.87 2.23 -16.73
CA ALA A 73 -7.27 0.96 -16.33
C ALA A 73 -6.17 1.14 -15.27
N HIS A 74 -5.43 2.25 -15.35
CA HIS A 74 -4.26 2.51 -14.50
C HIS A 74 -4.52 3.54 -13.39
N LYS A 75 -5.79 3.89 -13.18
CA LYS A 75 -6.18 4.77 -12.07
C LYS A 75 -5.92 4.09 -10.71
N GLY A 76 -5.41 4.85 -9.76
CA GLY A 76 -5.13 4.38 -8.41
C GLY A 76 -6.36 4.35 -7.50
N PHE A 77 -6.22 3.72 -6.33
CA PHE A 77 -7.24 3.68 -5.27
C PHE A 77 -7.05 4.81 -4.26
N ALA A 78 -8.12 5.55 -3.98
CA ALA A 78 -8.10 6.60 -2.96
C ALA A 78 -7.91 6.04 -1.55
N CYS A 79 -8.44 4.86 -1.24
CA CYS A 79 -8.29 4.23 0.07
C CYS A 79 -6.83 3.84 0.41
N PHE A 80 -5.92 3.82 -0.56
CA PHE A 80 -4.50 3.62 -0.27
C PHE A 80 -3.85 4.91 0.26
N ASN A 81 -4.36 6.09 -0.14
CA ASN A 81 -3.97 7.34 0.49
C ASN A 81 -4.38 7.36 1.97
N ASP A 82 -5.62 6.93 2.28
CA ASP A 82 -6.10 6.85 3.66
C ASP A 82 -5.21 5.92 4.51
N LEU A 83 -4.73 4.80 3.93
CA LEU A 83 -3.79 3.89 4.61
C LEU A 83 -2.44 4.55 4.90
N MET A 84 -1.90 5.31 3.94
CA MET A 84 -0.64 6.02 4.13
C MET A 84 -0.78 7.12 5.19
N ASP A 85 -1.90 7.84 5.19
CA ASP A 85 -2.16 8.89 6.16
C ASP A 85 -2.37 8.34 7.59
N GLU A 86 -2.98 7.14 7.72
CA GLU A 86 -3.26 6.51 9.00
C GLU A 86 -2.05 5.80 9.62
N TYR A 87 -1.31 5.03 8.81
CA TYR A 87 -0.23 4.16 9.30
C TYR A 87 1.17 4.73 9.07
N GLU A 88 1.30 5.74 8.21
CA GLU A 88 2.58 6.33 7.80
C GLU A 88 3.65 5.26 7.50
N PRO A 89 3.34 4.23 6.63
CA PRO A 89 4.32 3.22 6.30
C PRO A 89 5.57 3.88 5.72
N GLN A 90 6.74 3.35 6.01
CA GLN A 90 7.97 3.89 5.45
C GLN A 90 8.01 3.73 3.92
N TRP A 91 7.45 2.62 3.42
CA TRP A 91 7.37 2.34 1.98
C TRP A 91 5.96 1.96 1.54
N PHE A 92 5.58 2.50 0.39
CA PHE A 92 4.46 2.03 -0.42
C PHE A 92 4.99 1.57 -1.77
N VAL A 93 4.95 0.28 -2.03
CA VAL A 93 5.45 -0.32 -3.27
C VAL A 93 4.29 -0.86 -4.09
N HIS A 94 4.23 -0.46 -5.35
CA HIS A 94 3.20 -0.88 -6.29
C HIS A 94 3.78 -1.19 -7.67
N GLY A 95 2.99 -1.80 -8.54
CA GLY A 95 3.28 -2.03 -9.95
C GLY A 95 2.18 -1.46 -10.85
N HIS A 96 1.72 -2.26 -11.80
CA HIS A 96 0.57 -2.02 -12.69
C HIS A 96 0.77 -0.92 -13.73
N VAL A 97 1.27 0.26 -13.36
CA VAL A 97 1.51 1.37 -14.29
C VAL A 97 2.89 1.22 -14.90
N HIS A 98 2.94 0.90 -16.19
CA HIS A 98 4.20 0.75 -16.90
C HIS A 98 4.79 2.12 -17.26
N LEU A 99 6.02 2.36 -16.86
CA LEU A 99 6.70 3.64 -17.08
C LEU A 99 6.96 3.95 -18.56
N ASN A 100 6.90 2.92 -19.42
CA ASN A 100 7.04 3.08 -20.86
C ASN A 100 5.85 3.80 -21.52
N TYR A 101 4.68 3.85 -20.86
CA TYR A 101 3.49 4.53 -21.39
C TYR A 101 3.47 6.03 -21.11
N ASP A 102 4.13 6.47 -20.05
CA ASP A 102 4.27 7.88 -19.74
C ASP A 102 5.63 8.14 -19.06
N ALA A 103 6.59 8.61 -19.86
CA ALA A 103 7.95 8.93 -19.40
C ALA A 103 8.00 10.09 -18.38
N LYS A 104 6.87 10.76 -18.12
CA LYS A 104 6.76 11.84 -17.15
C LYS A 104 6.41 11.37 -15.75
N LEU A 105 5.94 10.11 -15.59
CA LEU A 105 5.60 9.57 -14.27
C LEU A 105 6.89 9.25 -13.51
N PRO A 106 7.12 9.84 -12.34
CA PRO A 106 8.29 9.53 -11.54
C PRO A 106 8.19 8.09 -11.01
N ARG A 107 9.31 7.35 -11.05
CA ARG A 107 9.36 6.01 -10.43
C ARG A 107 9.21 6.08 -8.91
N VAL A 108 9.73 7.14 -8.30
CA VAL A 108 9.71 7.35 -6.85
C VAL A 108 9.14 8.73 -6.56
N CYS A 109 8.21 8.80 -5.64
CA CYS A 109 7.68 10.05 -5.09
C CYS A 109 7.42 9.87 -3.58
N THR A 110 6.91 10.89 -2.91
CA THR A 110 6.63 10.83 -1.47
C THR A 110 5.22 11.31 -1.15
N ARG A 111 4.63 10.76 -0.10
CA ARG A 111 3.43 11.28 0.56
C ARG A 111 3.65 11.28 2.07
N GLY A 112 3.73 12.47 2.65
CA GLY A 112 4.11 12.61 4.06
C GLY A 112 5.46 11.93 4.32
N LYS A 113 5.51 10.94 5.21
CA LYS A 113 6.72 10.17 5.53
C LYS A 113 6.90 8.94 4.63
N THR A 114 5.91 8.60 3.81
CA THR A 114 5.91 7.40 2.98
C THR A 114 6.66 7.65 1.68
N THR A 115 7.65 6.81 1.37
CA THR A 115 8.27 6.72 0.06
C THR A 115 7.42 5.80 -0.82
N VAL A 116 6.89 6.35 -1.93
CA VAL A 116 6.07 5.64 -2.90
C VAL A 116 6.93 5.20 -4.07
N ILE A 117 6.91 3.91 -4.39
CA ILE A 117 7.79 3.29 -5.39
C ILE A 117 6.94 2.51 -6.41
N ASN A 118 7.05 2.90 -7.68
CA ASN A 118 6.56 2.08 -8.78
C ASN A 118 7.64 1.05 -9.15
N ALA A 119 7.42 -0.21 -8.75
CA ALA A 119 8.34 -1.32 -8.97
C ALA A 119 8.06 -2.12 -10.25
N THR A 120 7.27 -1.56 -11.18
CA THR A 120 6.99 -2.21 -12.48
C THR A 120 8.28 -2.62 -13.17
N GLU A 121 8.28 -3.84 -13.73
CA GLU A 121 9.42 -4.55 -14.32
C GLU A 121 10.43 -4.99 -13.24
N ARG A 122 11.30 -4.12 -12.81
CA ARG A 122 12.28 -4.39 -11.76
C ARG A 122 12.72 -3.10 -11.08
N TYR A 123 12.68 -3.11 -9.75
CA TYR A 123 13.28 -2.07 -8.92
C TYR A 123 13.91 -2.72 -7.69
N VAL A 124 15.13 -2.35 -7.36
CA VAL A 124 15.87 -2.86 -6.20
C VAL A 124 16.13 -1.70 -5.25
N PHE A 125 15.76 -1.87 -4.00
CA PHE A 125 16.07 -0.92 -2.92
C PHE A 125 16.33 -1.70 -1.63
N GLU A 126 17.06 -1.10 -0.73
CA GLU A 126 17.38 -1.68 0.56
C GLU A 126 16.34 -1.26 1.59
N ILE A 127 15.87 -2.23 2.35
CA ILE A 127 15.07 -2.01 3.54
C ILE A 127 16.00 -2.26 4.73
N PRO A 128 16.37 -1.23 5.50
CA PRO A 128 17.21 -1.42 6.68
C PRO A 128 16.49 -2.34 7.67
N ASP A 129 17.27 -3.08 8.44
CA ASP A 129 16.68 -3.92 9.50
C ASP A 129 15.80 -3.05 10.40
N PRO A 130 14.57 -3.48 10.67
CA PRO A 130 13.67 -2.71 11.53
C PRO A 130 14.28 -2.56 12.90
N ASP A 131 14.28 -1.33 13.43
CA ASP A 131 14.77 -1.04 14.77
C ASP A 131 14.06 -1.96 15.80
N PRO A 132 14.80 -2.75 16.59
CA PRO A 132 14.21 -3.64 17.59
C PRO A 132 13.30 -2.92 18.60
N VAL A 133 13.43 -1.63 18.78
CA VAL A 133 12.54 -0.79 19.60
C VAL A 133 11.13 -0.67 19.02
N ILE A 134 10.97 -0.80 17.70
CA ILE A 134 9.65 -0.74 17.04
C ILE A 134 8.83 -2.01 17.29
N GLN A 135 9.44 -3.12 17.72
CA GLN A 135 8.76 -4.39 17.96
C GLN A 135 7.79 -4.38 19.16
N HIS A 136 7.78 -3.33 19.98
CA HIS A 136 7.01 -3.29 21.24
C HIS A 136 6.23 -1.99 21.46
N TYR A 137 5.58 -1.44 20.42
CA TYR A 137 4.52 -0.45 20.69
C TYR A 137 3.21 -1.19 21.03
N PRO A 138 2.85 -1.31 22.31
CA PRO A 138 1.56 -1.88 22.67
C PRO A 138 0.48 -0.95 22.13
N PHE A 139 -0.48 -1.54 21.43
CA PHE A 139 -1.59 -0.89 20.73
C PHE A 139 -2.33 0.21 21.56
N TRP A 140 -2.34 0.07 22.89
CA TRP A 140 -2.99 1.02 23.80
C TRP A 140 -2.21 2.33 24.03
N LYS A 141 -0.90 2.43 23.72
CA LYS A 141 -0.13 3.68 23.86
C LYS A 141 -0.47 4.73 22.81
N ARG A 142 -0.94 4.35 21.63
CA ARG A 142 -1.33 5.30 20.56
C ARG A 142 -2.58 6.13 20.89
N TRP A 143 -3.41 5.68 21.81
CA TRP A 143 -4.64 6.38 22.22
C TRP A 143 -4.43 7.48 23.25
N PHE A 144 -3.27 7.54 23.90
CA PHE A 144 -2.99 8.48 25.00
C PHE A 144 -2.01 9.60 24.65
N ASP A 145 -1.38 9.59 23.49
CA ASP A 145 -0.40 10.61 23.07
C ASP A 145 -0.97 11.67 22.10
N VAL A 146 -2.30 11.79 22.00
CA VAL A 146 -2.92 12.93 21.33
C VAL A 146 -3.13 14.03 22.37
N LYS A 147 -2.16 14.91 22.47
CA LYS A 147 -2.29 16.24 23.03
C LYS A 147 -2.19 17.27 21.92
#